data_df7c8f561b8cf0a5c0f313ba9fe169a9
#
_entry.id   df7c8f561b8cf0a5c0f313ba9fe169a9
#
_cell.length_a   1.000
_cell.length_b   1.000
_cell.length_c   1.000
_cell.angle_alpha   90.00
_cell.angle_beta   90.00
_cell.angle_gamma   90.00
#
_symmetry.space_group_name_H-M   'P 1'
#
loop_
_entity.id
_entity.type
_entity.pdbx_description
1 polymer ?
#
loop_
_entity_poly.entity_id
_entity_poly.type
_entity_poly.pdbx_seq_one_letter_code
_entity_poly.pdbx_strand_id
1 'polypeptide(L)'
;MTNKKRFKEIFVSQIDSPGAADLIAWLESTDFFTAPASTKHHGAFPSGLVGHSLNVYYELITRQNVGTPESRAVCALLHDICKADYYEPQDGGGYQVKDRFPFGHGEKSVFLISRFMRLTDEEALAIRWHMGAYDDAVRGGSRTLSAAMAVSPLVYELHAADMRATQQEQRQEAGAENEQ
;
A
#
# COMPACT_ATOMS: atom_id res chain seq x y z
N MET A 1 7.20 8.63 18.42
CA MET A 1 6.35 9.24 17.34
C MET A 1 5.48 8.12 16.79
N THR A 2 4.15 8.33 16.64
CA THR A 2 3.24 7.29 16.12
C THR A 2 3.37 7.14 14.59
N ASN A 3 3.06 5.95 14.05
CA ASN A 3 3.05 5.70 12.60
C ASN A 3 2.12 6.68 11.85
N LYS A 4 0.93 6.96 12.38
CA LYS A 4 0.01 7.97 11.81
C LYS A 4 0.69 9.35 11.66
N LYS A 5 1.37 9.83 12.71
CA LYS A 5 2.06 11.12 12.67
C LYS A 5 3.19 11.10 11.63
N ARG A 6 3.99 10.04 11.61
CA ARG A 6 5.09 9.89 10.65
C ARG A 6 4.60 9.82 9.21
N PHE A 7 3.53 9.05 8.94
CA PHE A 7 2.91 8.98 7.62
C PHE A 7 2.47 10.38 7.15
N LYS A 8 1.75 11.14 8.00
CA LYS A 8 1.27 12.49 7.65
C LYS A 8 2.41 13.47 7.38
N GLU A 9 3.48 13.43 8.17
CA GLU A 9 4.65 14.28 7.95
C GLU A 9 5.31 13.99 6.60
N ILE A 10 5.51 12.71 6.26
CA ILE A 10 6.06 12.32 4.96
C ILE A 10 5.10 12.70 3.84
N PHE A 11 3.82 12.38 3.97
CA PHE A 11 2.79 12.67 2.96
C PHE A 11 2.79 14.16 2.60
N VAL A 12 2.67 15.04 3.59
CA VAL A 12 2.63 16.51 3.38
C VAL A 12 3.95 17.05 2.85
N SER A 13 5.10 16.46 3.21
CA SER A 13 6.41 16.94 2.77
C SER A 13 6.83 16.44 1.39
N GLN A 14 6.25 15.33 0.91
CA GLN A 14 6.68 14.67 -0.33
C GLN A 14 5.65 14.73 -1.45
N ILE A 15 4.38 14.97 -1.16
CA ILE A 15 3.28 14.94 -2.13
C ILE A 15 2.66 16.32 -2.20
N ASP A 16 2.84 17.00 -3.34
CA ASP A 16 2.31 18.35 -3.62
C ASP A 16 1.24 18.34 -4.73
N SER A 17 0.82 17.15 -5.16
CA SER A 17 -0.19 16.99 -6.20
C SER A 17 -1.54 17.60 -5.77
N PRO A 18 -2.23 18.33 -6.66
CA PRO A 18 -3.56 18.87 -6.37
C PRO A 18 -4.54 17.79 -5.89
N GLY A 19 -5.24 18.07 -4.78
CA GLY A 19 -6.16 17.11 -4.15
C GLY A 19 -5.53 16.21 -3.09
N ALA A 20 -4.21 16.26 -2.87
CA ALA A 20 -3.55 15.49 -1.82
C ALA A 20 -4.09 15.81 -0.42
N ALA A 21 -4.41 17.10 -0.15
CA ALA A 21 -5.02 17.52 1.11
C ALA A 21 -6.40 16.88 1.33
N ASP A 22 -7.21 16.74 0.29
CA ASP A 22 -8.52 16.10 0.37
C ASP A 22 -8.38 14.58 0.55
N LEU A 23 -7.40 13.97 -0.10
CA LEU A 23 -7.10 12.55 0.06
C LEU A 23 -6.67 12.21 1.50
N ILE A 24 -5.75 12.97 2.10
CA ILE A 24 -5.33 12.73 3.48
C ILE A 24 -6.47 12.98 4.47
N ALA A 25 -7.33 13.96 4.23
CA ALA A 25 -8.52 14.21 5.04
C ALA A 25 -9.52 13.04 4.96
N TRP A 26 -9.71 12.48 3.76
CA TRP A 26 -10.51 11.28 3.58
C TRP A 26 -9.91 10.07 4.29
N LEU A 27 -8.60 9.82 4.17
CA LEU A 27 -7.93 8.73 4.92
C LEU A 27 -8.13 8.87 6.43
N GLU A 28 -8.15 10.08 6.96
CA GLU A 28 -8.43 10.33 8.39
C GLU A 28 -9.87 10.04 8.80
N SER A 29 -10.80 10.03 7.86
CA SER A 29 -12.20 9.66 8.10
C SER A 29 -12.49 8.16 8.01
N THR A 30 -11.51 7.37 7.56
CA THR A 30 -11.55 5.91 7.47
C THR A 30 -10.76 5.25 8.61
N ASP A 31 -10.77 3.92 8.64
CA ASP A 31 -9.93 3.15 9.56
C ASP A 31 -8.48 2.96 9.11
N PHE A 32 -8.04 3.55 8.00
CA PHE A 32 -6.70 3.35 7.40
C PHE A 32 -5.55 3.39 8.42
N PHE A 33 -5.61 4.32 9.37
CA PHE A 33 -4.57 4.50 10.38
C PHE A 33 -4.65 3.51 11.55
N THR A 34 -5.71 2.74 11.65
CA THR A 34 -5.95 1.75 12.71
C THR A 34 -6.15 0.35 12.17
N ALA A 35 -6.38 0.20 10.86
CA ALA A 35 -6.59 -1.07 10.20
C ALA A 35 -5.34 -1.98 10.25
N PRO A 36 -5.52 -3.32 10.24
CA PRO A 36 -4.43 -4.26 10.00
C PRO A 36 -4.00 -4.26 8.53
N ALA A 37 -2.76 -4.68 8.25
CA ALA A 37 -2.30 -4.89 6.88
C ALA A 37 -2.85 -6.18 6.25
N SER A 38 -3.14 -7.18 7.07
CA SER A 38 -3.70 -8.47 6.64
C SER A 38 -4.54 -9.11 7.75
N THR A 39 -5.19 -10.24 7.46
CA THR A 39 -5.95 -11.01 8.47
C THR A 39 -5.10 -12.00 9.25
N LYS A 40 -4.00 -12.53 8.67
CA LYS A 40 -3.23 -13.65 9.23
C LYS A 40 -1.73 -13.60 8.95
N HIS A 41 -1.30 -12.69 8.06
CA HIS A 41 0.09 -12.57 7.66
C HIS A 41 0.72 -11.36 8.38
N HIS A 42 1.69 -10.71 7.73
CA HIS A 42 2.33 -9.51 8.27
C HIS A 42 1.31 -8.42 8.65
N GLY A 43 1.58 -7.71 9.74
CA GLY A 43 0.77 -6.56 10.16
C GLY A 43 -0.69 -6.91 10.54
N ALA A 44 -0.98 -8.14 10.99
CA ALA A 44 -2.31 -8.57 11.41
C ALA A 44 -2.70 -8.03 12.81
N PHE A 45 -2.38 -6.77 13.08
CA PHE A 45 -2.61 -6.06 14.34
C PHE A 45 -3.02 -4.60 14.09
N PRO A 46 -3.57 -3.88 15.09
CA PRO A 46 -3.98 -2.49 14.93
C PRO A 46 -2.86 -1.60 14.42
N SER A 47 -3.16 -0.74 13.42
CA SER A 47 -2.21 0.14 12.73
C SER A 47 -1.13 -0.59 11.91
N GLY A 48 -1.30 -1.87 11.63
CA GLY A 48 -0.42 -2.64 10.76
C GLY A 48 -0.37 -2.06 9.34
N LEU A 49 -1.52 -1.63 8.78
CA LEU A 49 -1.62 -1.07 7.44
C LEU A 49 -0.75 0.18 7.25
N VAL A 50 -0.87 1.15 8.12
CA VAL A 50 -0.04 2.37 8.06
C VAL A 50 1.44 2.07 8.34
N GLY A 51 1.74 1.09 9.19
CA GLY A 51 3.10 0.62 9.44
C GLY A 51 3.71 0.03 8.17
N HIS A 52 2.99 -0.86 7.50
CA HIS A 52 3.38 -1.47 6.23
C HIS A 52 3.62 -0.41 5.14
N SER A 53 2.69 0.52 4.96
CA SER A 53 2.87 1.63 3.99
C SER A 53 4.15 2.43 4.22
N LEU A 54 4.51 2.68 5.48
CA LEU A 54 5.78 3.34 5.83
C LEU A 54 7.00 2.47 5.53
N ASN A 55 6.95 1.17 5.80
CA ASN A 55 8.05 0.25 5.49
C ASN A 55 8.28 0.16 3.98
N VAL A 56 7.22 0.07 3.19
CA VAL A 56 7.31 0.13 1.72
C VAL A 56 7.90 1.46 1.24
N TYR A 57 7.51 2.58 1.87
CA TYR A 57 8.11 3.88 1.57
C TYR A 57 9.63 3.89 1.82
N TYR A 58 10.10 3.40 2.96
CA TYR A 58 11.53 3.37 3.27
C TYR A 58 12.31 2.46 2.33
N GLU A 59 11.73 1.37 1.86
CA GLU A 59 12.32 0.51 0.83
C GLU A 59 12.41 1.20 -0.53
N LEU A 60 11.31 1.85 -0.98
CA LEU A 60 11.23 2.42 -2.30
C LEU A 60 12.02 3.72 -2.45
N ILE A 61 12.07 4.57 -1.41
CA ILE A 61 12.77 5.87 -1.46
C ILE A 61 14.28 5.73 -1.72
N THR A 62 14.86 4.57 -1.43
CA THR A 62 16.28 4.29 -1.69
C THR A 62 16.56 4.10 -3.20
N ARG A 63 15.54 3.92 -4.04
CA ARG A 63 15.64 3.66 -5.48
C ARG A 63 15.69 4.96 -6.28
N GLN A 64 16.85 5.65 -6.26
CA GLN A 64 17.00 7.01 -6.79
C GLN A 64 16.75 7.16 -8.30
N ASN A 65 16.89 6.11 -9.09
CA ASN A 65 16.76 6.15 -10.55
C ASN A 65 15.39 5.69 -11.06
N VAL A 66 14.38 5.63 -10.20
CA VAL A 66 13.05 5.12 -10.52
C VAL A 66 12.00 6.13 -10.10
N GLY A 67 11.28 6.68 -11.07
CA GLY A 67 10.26 7.71 -10.84
C GLY A 67 10.82 8.98 -10.16
N THR A 68 9.95 9.93 -9.90
CA THR A 68 10.27 11.13 -9.09
C THR A 68 10.25 10.79 -7.59
N PRO A 69 10.85 11.62 -6.71
CA PRO A 69 10.66 11.46 -5.26
C PRO A 69 9.18 11.45 -4.85
N GLU A 70 8.36 12.32 -5.46
CA GLU A 70 6.91 12.39 -5.23
C GLU A 70 6.23 11.10 -5.69
N SER A 71 6.51 10.62 -6.92
CA SER A 71 5.92 9.37 -7.42
C SER A 71 6.26 8.16 -6.55
N ARG A 72 7.48 8.09 -6.02
CA ARG A 72 7.84 7.04 -5.05
C ARG A 72 7.04 7.14 -3.75
N ALA A 73 6.83 8.37 -3.25
CA ALA A 73 6.02 8.59 -2.05
C ALA A 73 4.54 8.24 -2.29
N VAL A 74 3.96 8.71 -3.40
CA VAL A 74 2.59 8.38 -3.80
C VAL A 74 2.40 6.86 -3.89
N CYS A 75 3.24 6.19 -4.66
CA CYS A 75 3.13 4.75 -4.85
C CYS A 75 3.27 3.98 -3.54
N ALA A 76 4.31 4.25 -2.75
CA ALA A 76 4.58 3.49 -1.54
C ALA A 76 3.56 3.73 -0.42
N LEU A 77 3.17 4.99 -0.21
CA LEU A 77 2.23 5.32 0.87
C LEU A 77 0.79 4.91 0.55
N LEU A 78 0.42 4.84 -0.74
CA LEU A 78 -0.97 4.72 -1.15
C LEU A 78 -1.30 3.41 -1.90
N HIS A 79 -0.32 2.52 -2.16
CA HIS A 79 -0.59 1.30 -2.94
C HIS A 79 -1.72 0.44 -2.37
N ASP A 80 -1.84 0.42 -1.06
CA ASP A 80 -2.74 -0.45 -0.29
C ASP A 80 -3.95 0.30 0.33
N ILE A 81 -4.30 1.51 -0.13
CA ILE A 81 -5.45 2.23 0.44
C ILE A 81 -6.78 1.52 0.18
N CYS A 82 -6.82 0.56 -0.73
CA CYS A 82 -7.96 -0.35 -0.93
C CYS A 82 -8.36 -1.11 0.35
N LYS A 83 -7.44 -1.22 1.32
CA LYS A 83 -7.65 -1.86 2.62
C LYS A 83 -8.29 -0.94 3.68
N ALA A 84 -8.50 0.35 3.37
CA ALA A 84 -9.29 1.24 4.24
C ALA A 84 -10.75 0.76 4.30
N ASP A 85 -11.30 0.62 5.51
CA ASP A 85 -12.64 0.08 5.78
C ASP A 85 -12.89 -1.31 5.17
N TYR A 86 -11.83 -2.13 5.07
CA TYR A 86 -11.85 -3.44 4.40
C TYR A 86 -11.92 -4.61 5.39
N TYR A 87 -11.45 -4.41 6.61
CA TYR A 87 -11.43 -5.43 7.64
C TYR A 87 -12.39 -5.10 8.77
N GLU A 88 -12.88 -6.14 9.45
CA GLU A 88 -13.58 -5.99 10.72
C GLU A 88 -13.02 -6.97 11.76
N PRO A 89 -12.98 -6.59 13.04
CA PRO A 89 -12.58 -7.48 14.13
C PRO A 89 -13.50 -8.69 14.22
N GLN A 90 -12.97 -9.84 14.70
CA GLN A 90 -13.73 -11.05 15.02
C GLN A 90 -13.87 -11.23 16.53
N ASP A 91 -15.00 -11.81 16.97
CA ASP A 91 -15.29 -12.08 18.41
C ASP A 91 -14.23 -12.97 19.08
N GLY A 92 -13.56 -13.85 18.33
CA GLY A 92 -12.49 -14.72 18.81
C GLY A 92 -11.07 -14.12 18.72
N GLY A 93 -10.97 -12.85 18.36
CA GLY A 93 -9.69 -12.17 18.05
C GLY A 93 -9.31 -12.29 16.57
N GLY A 94 -8.40 -11.38 16.16
CA GLY A 94 -8.02 -11.24 14.74
C GLY A 94 -9.02 -10.47 13.91
N TYR A 95 -8.91 -10.60 12.60
CA TYR A 95 -9.69 -9.83 11.62
C TYR A 95 -10.24 -10.72 10.52
N GLN A 96 -11.37 -10.29 9.94
CA GLN A 96 -11.93 -10.88 8.72
C GLN A 96 -12.14 -9.82 7.64
N VAL A 97 -12.17 -10.26 6.38
CA VAL A 97 -12.48 -9.39 5.25
C VAL A 97 -13.96 -9.06 5.25
N LYS A 98 -14.26 -7.76 5.08
CA LYS A 98 -15.60 -7.23 4.86
C LYS A 98 -15.57 -6.24 3.70
N ASP A 99 -15.26 -6.74 2.51
CA ASP A 99 -15.20 -5.89 1.33
C ASP A 99 -16.58 -5.43 0.88
N ARG A 100 -16.86 -4.14 1.04
CA ARG A 100 -18.10 -3.49 0.58
C ARG A 100 -18.00 -2.96 -0.84
N PHE A 101 -16.81 -3.01 -1.43
CA PHE A 101 -16.54 -2.54 -2.79
C PHE A 101 -15.52 -3.47 -3.46
N PRO A 102 -15.94 -4.68 -3.89
CA PRO A 102 -15.06 -5.64 -4.56
C PRO A 102 -14.74 -5.17 -5.98
N PHE A 103 -13.56 -4.57 -6.15
CA PHE A 103 -13.14 -3.92 -7.42
C PHE A 103 -11.77 -4.40 -7.92
N GLY A 104 -11.19 -5.41 -7.26
CA GLY A 104 -9.80 -5.80 -7.45
C GLY A 104 -8.86 -5.00 -6.55
N HIS A 105 -7.69 -5.57 -6.23
CA HIS A 105 -6.84 -4.99 -5.18
C HIS A 105 -6.16 -3.69 -5.65
N GLY A 106 -5.32 -3.78 -6.67
CA GLY A 106 -4.63 -2.61 -7.21
C GLY A 106 -5.58 -1.63 -7.92
N GLU A 107 -6.59 -2.13 -8.64
CA GLU A 107 -7.62 -1.31 -9.28
C GLU A 107 -8.36 -0.43 -8.28
N LYS A 108 -8.73 -1.01 -7.13
CA LYS A 108 -9.43 -0.29 -6.06
C LYS A 108 -8.57 0.84 -5.50
N SER A 109 -7.28 0.60 -5.27
CA SER A 109 -6.36 1.65 -4.82
C SER A 109 -6.26 2.80 -5.83
N VAL A 110 -6.02 2.50 -7.11
CA VAL A 110 -6.00 3.51 -8.18
C VAL A 110 -7.31 4.29 -8.24
N PHE A 111 -8.46 3.59 -8.20
CA PHE A 111 -9.77 4.22 -8.24
C PHE A 111 -10.01 5.15 -7.04
N LEU A 112 -9.67 4.72 -5.82
CA LEU A 112 -9.87 5.52 -4.61
C LEU A 112 -8.98 6.77 -4.62
N ILE A 113 -7.71 6.67 -5.00
CA ILE A 113 -6.82 7.83 -5.14
C ILE A 113 -7.36 8.81 -6.18
N SER A 114 -7.78 8.30 -7.34
CA SER A 114 -8.27 9.11 -8.47
C SER A 114 -9.55 9.91 -8.17
N ARG A 115 -10.24 9.60 -7.06
CA ARG A 115 -11.39 10.40 -6.59
C ARG A 115 -10.97 11.75 -6.02
N PHE A 116 -9.71 11.91 -5.64
CA PHE A 116 -9.18 13.08 -4.94
C PHE A 116 -8.05 13.75 -5.71
N MET A 117 -7.07 12.97 -6.16
CA MET A 117 -5.90 13.48 -6.86
C MET A 117 -5.64 12.70 -8.15
N ARG A 118 -5.04 13.40 -9.13
CA ARG A 118 -4.66 12.78 -10.39
C ARG A 118 -3.35 12.01 -10.20
N LEU A 119 -3.35 10.73 -10.57
CA LEU A 119 -2.13 9.94 -10.72
C LEU A 119 -1.50 10.18 -12.10
N THR A 120 -0.20 10.14 -12.19
CA THR A 120 0.50 9.95 -13.47
C THR A 120 0.27 8.52 -13.99
N ASP A 121 0.47 8.29 -15.28
CA ASP A 121 0.33 6.94 -15.86
C ASP A 121 1.29 5.95 -15.20
N GLU A 122 2.51 6.38 -14.87
CA GLU A 122 3.51 5.56 -14.17
C GLU A 122 3.06 5.16 -12.77
N GLU A 123 2.53 6.09 -11.98
CA GLU A 123 1.99 5.85 -10.64
C GLU A 123 0.78 4.92 -10.69
N ALA A 124 -0.15 5.17 -11.63
CA ALA A 124 -1.32 4.33 -11.81
C ALA A 124 -0.95 2.89 -12.19
N LEU A 125 0.01 2.71 -13.11
CA LEU A 125 0.52 1.39 -13.47
C LEU A 125 1.22 0.70 -12.30
N ALA A 126 2.06 1.41 -11.56
CA ALA A 126 2.77 0.84 -10.42
C ALA A 126 1.79 0.37 -9.32
N ILE A 127 0.85 1.24 -8.92
CA ILE A 127 -0.16 0.90 -7.91
C ILE A 127 -1.08 -0.21 -8.42
N ARG A 128 -1.53 -0.17 -9.68
CA ARG A 128 -2.39 -1.21 -10.24
C ARG A 128 -1.75 -2.59 -10.17
N TRP A 129 -0.45 -2.70 -10.42
CA TRP A 129 0.24 -3.98 -10.59
C TRP A 129 1.17 -4.34 -9.43
N HIS A 130 1.09 -3.64 -8.28
CA HIS A 130 2.00 -3.88 -7.15
C HIS A 130 1.92 -5.31 -6.60
N MET A 131 0.76 -5.97 -6.72
CA MET A 131 0.60 -7.39 -6.33
C MET A 131 1.45 -8.35 -7.18
N GLY A 132 1.95 -7.91 -8.35
CA GLY A 132 2.81 -8.72 -9.21
C GLY A 132 2.17 -10.05 -9.60
N ALA A 133 2.87 -11.16 -9.39
CA ALA A 133 2.38 -12.51 -9.72
C ALA A 133 1.20 -12.98 -8.84
N TYR A 134 0.93 -12.30 -7.74
CA TYR A 134 -0.21 -12.61 -6.86
C TYR A 134 -1.51 -11.96 -7.30
N ASP A 135 -1.46 -11.06 -8.29
CA ASP A 135 -2.63 -10.40 -8.85
C ASP A 135 -3.55 -11.40 -9.57
N ASP A 136 -4.86 -11.30 -9.32
CA ASP A 136 -5.84 -12.25 -9.86
C ASP A 136 -5.90 -12.24 -11.39
N ALA A 137 -5.72 -11.08 -12.03
CA ALA A 137 -5.67 -11.01 -13.49
C ALA A 137 -4.44 -11.74 -14.04
N VAL A 138 -3.29 -11.66 -13.36
CA VAL A 138 -2.06 -12.37 -13.74
C VAL A 138 -2.25 -13.87 -13.56
N ARG A 139 -2.81 -14.30 -12.43
CA ARG A 139 -3.15 -15.70 -12.16
C ARG A 139 -4.19 -16.25 -13.13
N GLY A 140 -5.07 -15.39 -13.62
CA GLY A 140 -6.03 -15.68 -14.70
C GLY A 140 -5.42 -15.68 -16.11
N GLY A 141 -4.11 -15.47 -16.25
CA GLY A 141 -3.38 -15.57 -17.53
C GLY A 141 -3.17 -14.24 -18.25
N SER A 142 -3.49 -13.09 -17.64
CA SER A 142 -3.20 -11.77 -18.23
C SER A 142 -1.68 -11.55 -18.37
N ARG A 143 -1.27 -11.04 -19.52
CA ARG A 143 0.13 -10.63 -19.80
C ARG A 143 0.37 -9.14 -19.59
N THR A 144 -0.62 -8.39 -19.13
CA THR A 144 -0.56 -6.94 -19.00
C THR A 144 0.46 -6.48 -17.97
N LEU A 145 0.71 -7.26 -16.91
CA LEU A 145 1.79 -6.98 -15.95
C LEU A 145 3.15 -6.86 -16.63
N SER A 146 3.51 -7.82 -17.52
CA SER A 146 4.79 -7.77 -18.25
C SER A 146 4.89 -6.55 -19.15
N ALA A 147 3.78 -6.16 -19.78
CA ALA A 147 3.72 -4.93 -20.59
C ALA A 147 3.88 -3.67 -19.71
N ALA A 148 3.24 -3.62 -18.54
CA ALA A 148 3.37 -2.51 -17.59
C ALA A 148 4.82 -2.37 -17.06
N MET A 149 5.47 -3.48 -16.73
CA MET A 149 6.89 -3.49 -16.32
C MET A 149 7.84 -3.01 -17.44
N ALA A 150 7.50 -3.28 -18.69
CA ALA A 150 8.28 -2.80 -19.84
C ALA A 150 8.11 -1.28 -20.07
N VAL A 151 6.97 -0.71 -19.67
CA VAL A 151 6.69 0.74 -19.79
C VAL A 151 7.36 1.53 -18.66
N SER A 152 7.29 1.03 -17.41
CA SER A 152 7.85 1.73 -16.26
C SER A 152 8.55 0.79 -15.28
N PRO A 153 9.82 1.05 -14.93
CA PRO A 153 10.53 0.33 -13.89
C PRO A 153 9.89 0.50 -12.50
N LEU A 154 9.09 1.55 -12.27
CA LEU A 154 8.41 1.79 -11.00
C LEU A 154 7.42 0.67 -10.66
N VAL A 155 6.82 0.02 -11.67
CA VAL A 155 5.93 -1.14 -11.49
C VAL A 155 6.65 -2.29 -10.78
N TYR A 156 7.86 -2.62 -11.25
CA TYR A 156 8.68 -3.67 -10.65
C TYR A 156 9.21 -3.26 -9.27
N GLU A 157 9.71 -2.03 -9.14
CA GLU A 157 10.35 -1.58 -7.91
C GLU A 157 9.36 -1.40 -6.76
N LEU A 158 8.12 -0.98 -7.03
CA LEU A 158 7.08 -0.94 -6.01
C LEU A 158 6.73 -2.35 -5.53
N HIS A 159 6.50 -3.30 -6.44
CA HIS A 159 6.26 -4.70 -6.08
C HIS A 159 7.42 -5.27 -5.25
N ALA A 160 8.66 -5.03 -5.67
CA ALA A 160 9.84 -5.52 -4.96
C ALA A 160 10.01 -4.85 -3.57
N ALA A 161 9.65 -3.57 -3.42
CA ALA A 161 9.67 -2.87 -2.14
C ALA A 161 8.61 -3.43 -1.18
N ASP A 162 7.40 -3.67 -1.66
CA ASP A 162 6.30 -4.30 -0.92
C ASP A 162 6.69 -5.70 -0.43
N MET A 163 7.24 -6.55 -1.31
CA MET A 163 7.73 -7.88 -0.93
C MET A 163 8.85 -7.83 0.12
N ARG A 164 9.79 -6.88 0.02
CA ARG A 164 10.87 -6.73 1.03
C ARG A 164 10.33 -6.26 2.37
N ALA A 165 9.42 -5.28 2.38
CA ALA A 165 8.76 -4.80 3.60
C ALA A 165 8.01 -5.93 4.28
N THR A 166 7.19 -6.68 3.54
CA THR A 166 6.46 -7.87 4.02
C THR A 166 7.38 -8.89 4.67
N GLN A 167 8.51 -9.23 4.01
CA GLN A 167 9.46 -10.21 4.57
C GLN A 167 10.16 -9.71 5.84
N GLN A 168 10.45 -8.42 5.94
CA GLN A 168 11.04 -7.84 7.15
C GLN A 168 10.05 -7.87 8.31
N GLU A 169 8.79 -7.52 8.07
CA GLU A 169 7.70 -7.55 9.04
C GLU A 169 7.49 -8.96 9.59
N GLN A 170 7.39 -9.96 8.71
CA GLN A 170 7.25 -11.37 9.11
C GLN A 170 8.41 -11.86 9.98
N ARG A 171 9.66 -11.46 9.67
CA ARG A 171 10.83 -11.82 10.49
C ARG A 171 10.80 -11.18 11.87
N GLN A 172 10.35 -9.93 11.97
CA GLN A 172 10.24 -9.20 13.23
C GLN A 172 9.14 -9.81 14.10
N GLU A 173 8.00 -10.16 13.52
CA GLU A 173 6.88 -10.81 14.22
C GLU A 173 7.30 -12.19 14.75
N ALA A 174 7.92 -13.04 13.91
CA ALA A 174 8.41 -14.36 14.31
C ALA A 174 9.52 -14.28 15.38
N GLY A 175 10.36 -13.24 15.36
CA GLY A 175 11.36 -12.99 16.40
C GLY A 175 10.73 -12.65 17.75
N ALA A 176 9.69 -11.81 17.74
CA ALA A 176 8.98 -11.41 18.96
C ALA A 176 8.20 -12.56 19.62
N GLU A 177 7.69 -13.52 18.84
CA GLU A 177 7.01 -14.71 19.35
C GLU A 177 7.96 -15.69 20.03
N ASN A 178 9.24 -15.75 19.60
CA ASN A 178 10.23 -16.66 20.17
C ASN A 178 10.88 -16.10 21.47
N GLU A 179 10.66 -14.84 21.82
CA GLU A 179 11.18 -14.19 23.03
C GLU A 179 10.15 -14.18 24.20
N GLN A 180 8.95 -14.70 24.00
CA GLN A 180 7.87 -14.84 25.01
C GLN A 180 7.78 -16.27 25.53
#